data_c087a40e8ce4136aca4cfcefc45b6d81
#
_entry.id   c087a40e8ce4136aca4cfcefc45b6d81
#
_cell.length_a   1.000
_cell.length_b   1.000
_cell.length_c   1.000
_cell.angle_alpha   90.00
_cell.angle_beta   90.00
_cell.angle_gamma   90.00
#
_symmetry.space_group_name_H-M   'P 1'
#
loop_
_entity.id
_entity.type
_entity.pdbx_description
1 polymer ?
#
loop_
_entity_poly.entity_id
_entity_poly.type
_entity_poly.pdbx_seq_one_letter_code
_entity_poly.pdbx_strand_id
1 'polypeptide(L)'
;MSTVDISQYNFYAFNNDILDTPIMTIKDPKNEPVIGVIDTLFDENVYFNKWVEYHDMVDKNIPKTSKDYEHGTSVTSIIVDGPSFNPDYDDGCGNFRVRHFGVAVHGKNSSLTIIRNIEQIVEENPDIHVWNLSLGSDLEINPNFISPEAALLDKIQYEKNVIFVIAGTNDNDDSLKKRIGSPADSINALVVNSLNFLGEIPSYARKGNVLSFLNLIFHIMVEIKMVHLLHVSVLGQS
;
A
#
# COMPACT_ATOMS: atom_id res chain seq x y z
N MET A 1 2.86 7.01 -13.35
CA MET A 1 2.44 6.24 -12.19
C MET A 1 1.07 6.69 -11.80
N SER A 2 0.09 5.82 -11.82
CA SER A 2 -1.13 6.05 -11.09
C SER A 2 -1.04 5.24 -9.81
N THR A 3 -1.37 5.87 -8.72
CA THR A 3 -1.73 5.17 -7.50
C THR A 3 -3.01 4.40 -7.75
N VAL A 4 -3.23 3.31 -7.03
CA VAL A 4 -4.54 2.63 -7.00
C VAL A 4 -5.58 3.69 -6.61
N ASP A 5 -6.53 3.98 -7.52
CA ASP A 5 -7.59 4.96 -7.25
C ASP A 5 -8.68 4.32 -6.39
N ILE A 6 -8.53 4.42 -5.07
CA ILE A 6 -9.53 3.97 -4.10
C ILE A 6 -10.79 4.86 -4.15
N SER A 7 -10.75 6.03 -4.81
CA SER A 7 -11.88 6.96 -4.88
C SER A 7 -13.11 6.40 -5.59
N GLN A 8 -12.98 5.27 -6.28
CA GLN A 8 -14.09 4.61 -6.97
C GLN A 8 -14.88 3.63 -6.09
N TYR A 9 -14.40 3.31 -4.89
CA TYR A 9 -15.24 2.62 -3.93
C TYR A 9 -16.29 3.59 -3.41
N ASN A 10 -17.56 3.33 -3.75
CA ASN A 10 -18.69 4.16 -3.31
C ASN A 10 -18.96 3.93 -1.81
N PHE A 11 -18.17 4.57 -0.96
CA PHE A 11 -18.29 4.53 0.50
C PHE A 11 -19.60 5.09 1.04
N TYR A 12 -20.39 5.77 0.20
CA TYR A 12 -21.68 6.37 0.57
C TYR A 12 -22.88 5.40 0.57
N ALA A 13 -22.69 4.14 0.20
CA ALA A 13 -23.77 3.15 0.17
C ALA A 13 -24.11 2.54 1.53
N PHE A 14 -23.39 2.87 2.59
CA PHE A 14 -23.67 2.41 3.94
C PHE A 14 -24.44 3.46 4.73
N ASN A 15 -25.66 3.08 5.11
CA ASN A 15 -26.66 3.89 5.80
C ASN A 15 -26.13 4.62 7.03
N ASN A 16 -26.78 5.77 7.29
CA ASN A 16 -26.69 6.72 8.38
C ASN A 16 -26.86 6.17 9.83
N ASP A 17 -26.39 5.00 10.16
CA ASP A 17 -26.36 4.53 11.56
C ASP A 17 -25.07 5.05 12.24
N ILE A 18 -25.04 6.40 12.44
CA ILE A 18 -23.93 7.13 13.11
C ILE A 18 -23.98 6.95 14.64
N LEU A 19 -24.76 6.04 15.17
CA LEU A 19 -24.88 5.83 16.60
C LEU A 19 -24.07 4.59 17.00
N ASP A 20 -22.97 4.83 17.76
CA ASP A 20 -22.07 3.84 18.39
C ASP A 20 -20.95 3.25 17.53
N THR A 21 -20.17 4.07 16.84
CA THR A 21 -18.85 3.61 16.42
C THR A 21 -17.93 3.49 17.65
N PRO A 22 -17.43 2.28 17.99
CA PRO A 22 -16.52 2.15 19.11
C PRO A 22 -15.26 2.99 18.84
N ILE A 23 -14.83 3.73 19.87
CA ILE A 23 -13.55 4.44 19.81
C ILE A 23 -12.46 3.38 19.66
N MET A 24 -11.86 3.33 18.47
CA MET A 24 -10.76 2.40 18.24
C MET A 24 -9.55 2.81 19.09
N THR A 25 -8.99 1.85 19.79
CA THR A 25 -7.81 2.05 20.62
C THR A 25 -6.84 0.91 20.42
N ILE A 26 -5.56 1.24 20.37
CA ILE A 26 -4.47 0.28 20.31
C ILE A 26 -3.51 0.54 21.47
N LYS A 27 -2.90 -0.49 22.02
CA LYS A 27 -1.88 -0.34 23.06
C LYS A 27 -0.68 0.43 22.49
N ASP A 28 0.06 1.14 23.35
CA ASP A 28 1.29 1.79 22.93
C ASP A 28 2.32 0.78 22.43
N PRO A 29 3.06 1.09 21.35
CA PRO A 29 4.09 0.21 20.80
C PRO A 29 5.23 0.00 21.79
N LYS A 30 5.93 -1.12 21.66
CA LYS A 30 7.11 -1.47 22.47
C LYS A 30 8.30 -1.77 21.56
N ASN A 31 8.57 -3.06 21.34
CA ASN A 31 9.71 -3.54 20.53
C ASN A 31 9.24 -4.39 19.35
N GLU A 32 8.03 -4.13 18.87
CA GLU A 32 7.50 -4.83 17.72
C GLU A 32 8.39 -4.59 16.48
N PRO A 33 8.44 -5.53 15.54
CA PRO A 33 9.18 -5.34 14.30
C PRO A 33 8.71 -4.12 13.52
N VAL A 34 9.61 -3.51 12.75
CA VAL A 34 9.31 -2.36 11.91
C VAL A 34 9.16 -2.81 10.46
N ILE A 35 8.06 -2.42 9.84
CA ILE A 35 7.81 -2.56 8.40
C ILE A 35 8.01 -1.19 7.75
N GLY A 36 8.76 -1.13 6.66
CA GLY A 36 8.85 0.07 5.83
C GLY A 36 7.63 0.18 4.91
N VAL A 37 7.04 1.36 4.85
CA VAL A 37 5.94 1.65 3.91
C VAL A 37 6.35 2.80 3.00
N ILE A 38 6.29 2.57 1.69
CA ILE A 38 6.54 3.59 0.66
C ILE A 38 5.24 3.77 -0.13
N ASP A 39 4.57 4.91 0.09
CA ASP A 39 3.21 5.12 -0.39
C ASP A 39 2.91 6.61 -0.65
N THR A 40 1.65 6.98 -0.74
CA THR A 40 1.17 8.37 -0.63
C THR A 40 1.38 8.88 0.79
N LEU A 41 0.89 10.07 1.10
CA LEU A 41 1.08 10.69 2.41
C LEU A 41 0.34 9.94 3.53
N PHE A 42 0.74 10.20 4.77
CA PHE A 42 0.12 9.62 5.97
C PHE A 42 -0.51 10.72 6.84
N ASP A 43 -1.75 10.48 7.29
CA ASP A 43 -2.45 11.37 8.22
C ASP A 43 -2.08 11.04 9.68
N GLU A 44 -1.34 11.94 10.32
CA GLU A 44 -0.91 11.77 11.71
C GLU A 44 -2.03 11.93 12.75
N ASN A 45 -3.25 12.30 12.34
CA ASN A 45 -4.40 12.46 13.24
C ASN A 45 -5.19 11.16 13.47
N VAL A 46 -4.57 10.01 13.30
CA VAL A 46 -5.18 8.69 13.50
C VAL A 46 -4.88 8.12 14.89
N TYR A 47 -5.76 7.23 15.39
CA TYR A 47 -5.64 6.65 16.73
C TYR A 47 -4.37 5.81 16.93
N PHE A 48 -3.79 5.28 15.86
CA PHE A 48 -2.58 4.46 15.87
C PHE A 48 -1.29 5.23 15.54
N ASN A 49 -1.32 6.57 15.51
CA ASN A 49 -0.17 7.40 15.14
C ASN A 49 1.12 7.07 15.91
N LYS A 50 1.02 6.68 17.17
CA LYS A 50 2.18 6.28 18.00
C LYS A 50 2.97 5.08 17.45
N TRP A 51 2.38 4.30 16.55
CA TRP A 51 2.98 3.15 15.89
C TRP A 51 3.75 3.52 14.63
N VAL A 52 3.65 4.78 14.19
CA VAL A 52 4.13 5.25 12.89
C VAL A 52 5.20 6.33 13.07
N GLU A 53 6.35 6.10 12.47
CA GLU A 53 7.36 7.12 12.21
C GLU A 53 7.16 7.63 10.79
N TYR A 54 6.70 8.87 10.62
CA TYR A 54 6.32 9.41 9.30
C TYR A 54 7.36 10.37 8.73
N HIS A 55 7.68 10.17 7.45
CA HIS A 55 8.58 11.01 6.65
C HIS A 55 7.89 11.48 5.37
N ASP A 56 7.67 12.78 5.25
CA ASP A 56 7.12 13.39 4.04
C ASP A 56 8.25 13.74 3.07
N MET A 57 8.38 12.95 1.99
CA MET A 57 9.39 13.10 0.93
C MET A 57 8.89 13.88 -0.28
N VAL A 58 7.64 14.37 -0.25
CA VAL A 58 7.07 15.16 -1.35
C VAL A 58 7.57 16.59 -1.28
N ASP A 59 7.95 17.16 -2.44
CA ASP A 59 8.39 18.55 -2.52
C ASP A 59 7.34 19.49 -1.90
N LYS A 60 7.81 20.39 -1.03
CA LYS A 60 6.95 21.34 -0.29
C LYS A 60 6.17 22.29 -1.19
N ASN A 61 6.60 22.48 -2.44
CA ASN A 61 5.91 23.31 -3.42
C ASN A 61 4.77 22.59 -4.13
N ILE A 62 4.64 21.28 -3.95
CA ILE A 62 3.52 20.51 -4.50
C ILE A 62 2.32 20.67 -3.55
N PRO A 63 1.19 21.23 -4.05
CA PRO A 63 0.00 21.35 -3.21
C PRO A 63 -0.55 19.97 -2.85
N LYS A 64 -0.91 19.80 -1.59
CA LYS A 64 -1.46 18.58 -1.01
C LYS A 64 -2.93 18.76 -0.70
N THR A 65 -3.71 17.70 -0.86
CA THR A 65 -5.14 17.64 -0.55
C THR A 65 -5.41 16.49 0.41
N SER A 66 -6.58 16.46 1.05
CA SER A 66 -6.96 15.35 1.94
C SER A 66 -6.85 13.96 1.26
N LYS A 67 -7.17 13.90 -0.03
CA LYS A 67 -7.08 12.64 -0.81
C LYS A 67 -5.67 12.07 -0.90
N ASP A 68 -4.66 12.91 -0.81
CA ASP A 68 -3.27 12.45 -0.89
C ASP A 68 -2.84 11.66 0.35
N TYR A 69 -3.59 11.74 1.44
CA TYR A 69 -3.34 11.04 2.70
C TYR A 69 -4.16 9.74 2.85
N GLU A 70 -5.22 9.55 2.06
CA GLU A 70 -6.16 8.45 2.24
C GLU A 70 -5.50 7.07 2.01
N HIS A 71 -4.80 6.89 0.90
CA HIS A 71 -4.25 5.59 0.52
C HIS A 71 -3.13 5.15 1.47
N GLY A 72 -2.11 5.98 1.69
CA GLY A 72 -0.99 5.65 2.56
C GLY A 72 -1.42 5.40 4.01
N THR A 73 -2.39 6.19 4.51
CA THR A 73 -2.96 5.98 5.85
C THR A 73 -3.70 4.66 5.94
N SER A 74 -4.49 4.31 4.92
CA SER A 74 -5.24 3.06 4.87
C SER A 74 -4.32 1.84 4.83
N VAL A 75 -3.29 1.85 3.98
CA VAL A 75 -2.30 0.77 3.93
C VAL A 75 -1.59 0.61 5.27
N THR A 76 -1.18 1.73 5.86
CA THR A 76 -0.50 1.72 7.16
C THR A 76 -1.38 1.18 8.28
N SER A 77 -2.68 1.50 8.28
CA SER A 77 -3.61 1.02 9.30
C SER A 77 -3.71 -0.50 9.34
N ILE A 78 -3.69 -1.14 8.17
CA ILE A 78 -3.77 -2.60 8.05
C ILE A 78 -2.51 -3.25 8.59
N ILE A 79 -1.34 -2.67 8.33
CA ILE A 79 -0.07 -3.19 8.84
C ILE A 79 0.00 -3.02 10.37
N VAL A 80 -0.46 -1.89 10.87
CA VAL A 80 -0.41 -1.57 12.31
C VAL A 80 -1.46 -2.35 13.09
N ASP A 81 -2.71 -2.39 12.62
CA ASP A 81 -3.84 -2.89 13.41
C ASP A 81 -4.82 -3.75 12.58
N GLY A 82 -4.31 -4.51 11.62
CA GLY A 82 -5.09 -5.41 10.76
C GLY A 82 -6.06 -6.31 11.51
N PRO A 83 -5.66 -6.95 12.63
CA PRO A 83 -6.54 -7.82 13.41
C PRO A 83 -7.80 -7.12 13.94
N SER A 84 -7.73 -5.83 14.30
CA SER A 84 -8.90 -5.06 14.74
C SER A 84 -9.89 -4.80 13.62
N PHE A 85 -9.42 -4.67 12.37
CA PHE A 85 -10.27 -4.50 11.20
C PHE A 85 -10.87 -5.82 10.71
N ASN A 86 -10.11 -6.90 10.84
CA ASN A 86 -10.46 -8.22 10.33
C ASN A 86 -10.20 -9.31 11.38
N PRO A 87 -10.99 -9.37 12.47
CA PRO A 87 -10.75 -10.34 13.55
C PRO A 87 -10.80 -11.81 13.11
N ASP A 88 -11.58 -12.11 12.08
CA ASP A 88 -11.71 -13.45 11.51
C ASP A 88 -10.45 -13.90 10.73
N TYR A 89 -9.54 -12.98 10.44
CA TYR A 89 -8.30 -13.22 9.71
C TYR A 89 -7.05 -12.89 10.54
N ASP A 90 -7.18 -12.81 11.86
CA ASP A 90 -6.04 -12.66 12.75
C ASP A 90 -5.17 -13.92 12.67
N ASP A 91 -3.99 -13.77 12.10
CA ASP A 91 -3.00 -14.84 11.94
C ASP A 91 -2.13 -15.06 13.19
N GLY A 92 -2.36 -14.28 14.25
CA GLY A 92 -1.60 -14.32 15.50
C GLY A 92 -0.23 -13.64 15.42
N CYS A 93 0.14 -13.01 14.31
CA CYS A 93 1.40 -12.27 14.21
C CYS A 93 1.41 -10.98 15.04
N GLY A 94 0.23 -10.46 15.39
CA GLY A 94 0.06 -9.24 16.17
C GLY A 94 0.23 -7.97 15.33
N ASN A 95 0.70 -6.92 15.98
CA ASN A 95 0.82 -5.59 15.40
C ASN A 95 2.26 -5.30 14.99
N PHE A 96 2.47 -4.44 13.99
CA PHE A 96 3.79 -4.02 13.54
C PHE A 96 3.94 -2.51 13.66
N ARG A 97 5.13 -2.05 14.04
CA ARG A 97 5.48 -0.64 13.87
C ARG A 97 5.73 -0.35 12.40
N VAL A 98 5.47 0.87 11.99
CA VAL A 98 5.67 1.31 10.61
C VAL A 98 6.62 2.50 10.57
N ARG A 99 7.58 2.49 9.63
CA ARG A 99 8.26 3.69 9.17
C ARG A 99 7.71 4.02 7.79
N HIS A 100 6.92 5.09 7.72
CA HIS A 100 6.16 5.47 6.53
C HIS A 100 6.84 6.61 5.79
N PHE A 101 7.07 6.41 4.50
CA PHE A 101 7.64 7.41 3.58
C PHE A 101 6.58 7.81 2.55
N GLY A 102 6.06 9.03 2.68
CA GLY A 102 5.13 9.60 1.71
C GLY A 102 5.90 10.15 0.51
N VAL A 103 5.92 9.41 -0.61
CA VAL A 103 6.71 9.78 -1.80
C VAL A 103 5.85 10.26 -2.97
N ALA A 104 4.54 10.14 -2.88
CA ALA A 104 3.60 10.39 -3.97
C ALA A 104 2.36 11.17 -3.52
N VAL A 105 1.81 11.95 -4.45
CA VAL A 105 0.49 12.60 -4.35
C VAL A 105 -0.33 12.29 -5.60
N HIS A 106 -1.64 12.48 -5.55
CA HIS A 106 -2.53 12.18 -6.68
C HIS A 106 -2.09 12.90 -7.98
N GLY A 107 -1.89 12.11 -9.04
CA GLY A 107 -1.81 12.59 -10.42
C GLY A 107 -0.54 13.35 -10.85
N LYS A 108 0.49 13.51 -10.00
CA LYS A 108 1.65 14.38 -10.33
C LYS A 108 3.02 13.77 -9.99
N ASN A 109 3.18 12.47 -10.12
CA ASN A 109 4.42 11.82 -9.70
C ASN A 109 5.29 11.43 -10.90
N SER A 110 6.56 11.76 -10.84
CA SER A 110 7.56 11.22 -11.76
C SER A 110 8.03 9.86 -11.25
N SER A 111 7.89 8.81 -12.08
CA SER A 111 8.41 7.49 -11.75
C SER A 111 9.90 7.50 -11.41
N LEU A 112 10.68 8.31 -12.13
CA LEU A 112 12.12 8.48 -11.87
C LEU A 112 12.39 9.08 -10.49
N THR A 113 11.60 10.04 -10.05
CA THR A 113 11.75 10.65 -8.72
C THR A 113 11.41 9.64 -7.63
N ILE A 114 10.31 8.90 -7.78
CA ILE A 114 9.91 7.87 -6.81
C ILE A 114 10.99 6.80 -6.67
N ILE A 115 11.51 6.30 -7.78
CA ILE A 115 12.56 5.27 -7.77
C ILE A 115 13.83 5.75 -7.07
N ARG A 116 14.27 6.98 -7.31
CA ARG A 116 15.40 7.56 -6.59
C ARG A 116 15.12 7.69 -5.10
N ASN A 117 13.93 8.10 -4.74
CA ASN A 117 13.53 8.15 -3.34
C ASN A 117 13.56 6.74 -2.71
N ILE A 118 13.08 5.71 -3.39
CA ILE A 118 13.12 4.32 -2.90
C ILE A 118 14.56 3.87 -2.62
N GLU A 119 15.49 4.10 -3.55
CA GLU A 119 16.90 3.73 -3.37
C GLU A 119 17.50 4.44 -2.15
N GLN A 120 17.30 5.73 -2.02
CA GLN A 120 17.76 6.52 -0.89
C GLN A 120 17.13 6.07 0.43
N ILE A 121 15.81 5.89 0.46
CA ILE A 121 15.05 5.45 1.64
C ILE A 121 15.59 4.12 2.17
N VAL A 122 15.76 3.14 1.31
CA VAL A 122 16.28 1.81 1.73
C VAL A 122 17.72 1.90 2.20
N GLU A 123 18.55 2.73 1.55
CA GLU A 123 19.94 2.91 1.95
C GLU A 123 20.08 3.58 3.32
N GLU A 124 19.24 4.56 3.61
CA GLU A 124 19.25 5.30 4.88
C GLU A 124 18.60 4.52 6.04
N ASN A 125 17.90 3.39 5.76
CA ASN A 125 17.15 2.60 6.74
C ASN A 125 17.55 1.12 6.72
N PRO A 126 18.83 0.79 7.03
CA PRO A 126 19.35 -0.58 6.93
C PRO A 126 18.79 -1.55 7.98
N ASP A 127 18.07 -1.04 8.97
CA ASP A 127 17.38 -1.80 10.00
C ASP A 127 16.04 -2.40 9.53
N ILE A 128 15.51 -1.94 8.39
CA ILE A 128 14.25 -2.41 7.82
C ILE A 128 14.52 -3.41 6.71
N HIS A 129 14.00 -4.63 6.88
CA HIS A 129 14.20 -5.71 5.91
C HIS A 129 12.96 -6.02 5.05
N VAL A 130 11.79 -5.59 5.48
CA VAL A 130 10.53 -5.80 4.76
C VAL A 130 9.91 -4.45 4.41
N TRP A 131 9.62 -4.26 3.13
CA TRP A 131 9.11 -3.01 2.58
C TRP A 131 7.80 -3.24 1.83
N ASN A 132 6.74 -2.55 2.23
CA ASN A 132 5.51 -2.48 1.46
C ASN A 132 5.61 -1.37 0.41
N LEU A 133 5.33 -1.71 -0.84
CA LEU A 133 5.27 -0.77 -1.96
C LEU A 133 3.93 -0.94 -2.68
N SER A 134 2.94 -0.15 -2.28
CA SER A 134 1.60 -0.19 -2.87
C SER A 134 1.41 0.84 -3.99
N LEU A 135 2.49 1.25 -4.61
CA LEU A 135 2.50 2.13 -5.77
C LEU A 135 2.75 1.34 -7.05
N GLY A 136 1.97 1.60 -8.08
CA GLY A 136 2.11 0.93 -9.36
C GLY A 136 1.76 1.81 -10.55
N SER A 137 2.16 1.36 -11.74
CA SER A 137 1.84 2.05 -13.00
C SER A 137 0.55 1.54 -13.59
N ASP A 138 -0.24 2.43 -14.23
CA ASP A 138 -1.39 2.04 -15.05
C ASP A 138 -0.97 1.35 -16.34
N LEU A 139 0.30 1.53 -16.75
CA LEU A 139 0.83 0.89 -17.94
C LEU A 139 1.10 -0.59 -17.67
N GLU A 140 0.67 -1.44 -18.60
CA GLU A 140 0.98 -2.86 -18.56
C GLU A 140 2.48 -3.10 -18.68
N ILE A 141 2.94 -4.15 -17.99
CA ILE A 141 4.32 -4.64 -18.16
C ILE A 141 4.56 -5.12 -19.60
N ASN A 142 5.81 -5.00 -20.05
CA ASN A 142 6.20 -5.54 -21.35
C ASN A 142 6.36 -7.07 -21.26
N PRO A 143 5.84 -7.85 -22.24
CA PRO A 143 5.94 -9.30 -22.20
C PRO A 143 7.37 -9.84 -22.45
N ASN A 144 8.28 -9.02 -22.95
CA ASN A 144 9.59 -9.46 -23.42
C ASN A 144 10.75 -8.99 -22.54
N PHE A 145 10.54 -8.01 -21.66
CA PHE A 145 11.59 -7.48 -20.76
C PHE A 145 11.01 -6.90 -19.49
N ILE A 146 11.83 -6.95 -18.46
CA ILE A 146 11.53 -6.39 -17.13
C ILE A 146 11.53 -4.85 -17.23
N SER A 147 10.62 -4.19 -16.52
CA SER A 147 10.60 -2.73 -16.43
C SER A 147 11.86 -2.20 -15.74
N PRO A 148 12.32 -1.00 -16.10
CA PRO A 148 13.46 -0.39 -15.42
C PRO A 148 13.25 -0.24 -13.91
N GLU A 149 12.02 0.03 -13.50
CA GLU A 149 11.61 0.13 -12.11
C GLU A 149 11.78 -1.21 -11.38
N ALA A 150 11.30 -2.30 -11.96
CA ALA A 150 11.43 -3.63 -11.39
C ALA A 150 12.91 -4.07 -11.33
N ALA A 151 13.68 -3.80 -12.38
CA ALA A 151 15.10 -4.13 -12.40
C ALA A 151 15.89 -3.42 -11.30
N LEU A 152 15.53 -2.15 -11.00
CA LEU A 152 16.16 -1.43 -9.89
C LEU A 152 15.72 -1.99 -8.54
N LEU A 153 14.45 -2.34 -8.35
CA LEU A 153 14.00 -2.98 -7.11
C LEU A 153 14.70 -4.33 -6.89
N ASP A 154 14.87 -5.12 -7.95
CA ASP A 154 15.62 -6.38 -7.88
C ASP A 154 17.07 -6.18 -7.44
N LYS A 155 17.73 -5.14 -7.97
CA LYS A 155 19.07 -4.75 -7.55
C LYS A 155 19.12 -4.35 -6.07
N ILE A 156 18.22 -3.47 -5.63
CA ILE A 156 18.16 -3.03 -4.23
C ILE A 156 17.94 -4.23 -3.29
N GLN A 157 17.00 -5.13 -3.61
CA GLN A 157 16.73 -6.32 -2.82
C GLN A 157 17.96 -7.18 -2.64
N TYR A 158 18.69 -7.40 -3.72
CA TYR A 158 19.91 -8.18 -3.69
C TYR A 158 21.05 -7.51 -2.91
N GLU A 159 21.30 -6.21 -3.16
CA GLU A 159 22.42 -5.48 -2.57
C GLU A 159 22.18 -5.14 -1.08
N LYS A 160 20.95 -4.88 -0.69
CA LYS A 160 20.60 -4.45 0.68
C LYS A 160 20.01 -5.56 1.55
N ASN A 161 19.82 -6.76 0.99
CA ASN A 161 19.21 -7.91 1.67
C ASN A 161 17.84 -7.57 2.28
N VAL A 162 16.98 -6.99 1.45
CA VAL A 162 15.61 -6.63 1.81
C VAL A 162 14.62 -7.32 0.88
N ILE A 163 13.35 -7.36 1.26
CA ILE A 163 12.26 -7.83 0.40
C ILE A 163 11.21 -6.74 0.23
N PHE A 164 10.75 -6.55 -1.01
CA PHE A 164 9.59 -5.72 -1.30
C PHE A 164 8.34 -6.59 -1.45
N VAL A 165 7.27 -6.16 -0.80
CA VAL A 165 5.91 -6.64 -1.02
C VAL A 165 5.22 -5.61 -1.91
N ILE A 166 4.88 -6.00 -3.14
CA ILE A 166 4.41 -5.09 -4.19
C ILE A 166 2.98 -5.43 -4.57
N ALA A 167 2.12 -4.42 -4.70
CA ALA A 167 0.77 -4.63 -5.21
C ALA A 167 0.76 -5.00 -6.69
N GLY A 168 -0.03 -6.01 -7.07
CA GLY A 168 -0.18 -6.47 -8.47
C GLY A 168 -0.94 -5.49 -9.38
N THR A 169 -1.33 -4.33 -8.84
CA THR A 169 -2.10 -3.26 -9.47
C THR A 169 -3.56 -3.61 -9.80
N ASN A 170 -4.40 -2.60 -9.89
CA ASN A 170 -5.81 -2.74 -10.18
C ASN A 170 -6.17 -2.09 -11.51
N ASP A 171 -7.28 -2.51 -12.10
CA ASP A 171 -7.87 -1.90 -13.28
C ASP A 171 -9.33 -1.51 -13.01
N ASN A 172 -9.67 -0.29 -13.33
CA ASN A 172 -11.03 0.21 -13.17
C ASN A 172 -11.92 -0.07 -14.39
N ASP A 173 -11.33 -0.62 -15.46
CA ASP A 173 -12.05 -0.95 -16.70
C ASP A 173 -12.21 -2.47 -16.85
N ASP A 174 -13.37 -2.98 -16.46
CA ASP A 174 -13.73 -4.40 -16.57
C ASP A 174 -13.70 -4.96 -18.01
N SER A 175 -13.62 -4.09 -19.03
CA SER A 175 -13.69 -4.50 -20.42
C SER A 175 -12.39 -5.13 -20.95
N LEU A 176 -11.26 -4.84 -20.32
CA LEU A 176 -9.95 -5.31 -20.77
C LEU A 176 -9.19 -5.91 -19.59
N LYS A 177 -9.04 -7.23 -19.58
CA LYS A 177 -8.20 -7.93 -18.58
C LYS A 177 -6.74 -7.54 -18.78
N LYS A 178 -6.31 -6.43 -18.19
CA LYS A 178 -4.94 -5.93 -18.28
C LYS A 178 -3.98 -6.77 -17.45
N ARG A 179 -2.72 -6.78 -17.88
CA ARG A 179 -1.61 -7.34 -17.11
C ARG A 179 -1.25 -6.42 -15.97
N ILE A 180 -0.55 -6.98 -14.98
CA ILE A 180 0.04 -6.20 -13.87
C ILE A 180 0.85 -5.02 -14.43
N GLY A 181 0.94 -3.97 -13.63
CA GLY A 181 1.72 -2.76 -13.95
C GLY A 181 3.11 -2.81 -13.33
N SER A 182 4.05 -2.01 -13.90
CA SER A 182 5.36 -1.79 -13.28
C SER A 182 5.19 -1.17 -11.88
N PRO A 183 5.98 -1.58 -10.86
CA PRO A 183 7.10 -2.50 -10.87
C PRO A 183 6.75 -3.95 -10.45
N ALA A 184 5.50 -4.38 -10.58
CA ALA A 184 5.08 -5.72 -10.16
C ALA A 184 5.67 -6.86 -11.01
N ASP A 185 6.48 -6.55 -12.00
CA ASP A 185 7.31 -7.48 -12.76
C ASP A 185 8.73 -7.70 -12.17
N SER A 186 9.00 -7.20 -10.96
CA SER A 186 10.21 -7.50 -10.19
C SER A 186 10.30 -9.02 -9.89
N ILE A 187 11.45 -9.61 -10.11
CA ILE A 187 11.68 -11.07 -9.95
C ILE A 187 11.89 -11.45 -8.51
N ASN A 188 12.54 -10.57 -7.74
CA ASN A 188 12.91 -10.84 -6.35
C ASN A 188 11.81 -10.40 -5.36
N ALA A 189 10.83 -9.64 -5.81
CA ALA A 189 9.76 -9.14 -4.95
C ALA A 189 8.62 -10.16 -4.75
N LEU A 190 7.93 -10.00 -3.64
CA LEU A 190 6.68 -10.67 -3.37
C LEU A 190 5.53 -9.84 -3.97
N VAL A 191 4.96 -10.29 -5.08
CA VAL A 191 3.83 -9.60 -5.70
C VAL A 191 2.51 -10.13 -5.13
N VAL A 192 1.65 -9.23 -4.67
CA VAL A 192 0.42 -9.57 -3.98
C VAL A 192 -0.80 -9.02 -4.72
N ASN A 193 -1.81 -9.86 -4.91
CA ASN A 193 -3.14 -9.51 -5.39
C ASN A 193 -4.20 -9.91 -4.36
N SER A 194 -5.38 -9.27 -4.46
CA SER A 194 -6.51 -9.58 -3.59
C SER A 194 -7.32 -10.79 -4.08
N LEU A 195 -7.96 -11.48 -3.15
CA LEU A 195 -9.06 -12.43 -3.37
C LEU A 195 -10.30 -11.92 -2.64
N ASN A 196 -11.47 -12.28 -3.17
CA ASN A 196 -12.73 -12.12 -2.45
C ASN A 196 -12.92 -13.26 -1.43
N PHE A 197 -13.98 -13.19 -0.59
CA PHE A 197 -14.28 -14.22 0.42
C PHE A 197 -14.55 -15.62 -0.15
N LEU A 198 -14.85 -15.72 -1.43
CA LEU A 198 -15.04 -17.01 -2.11
C LEU A 198 -13.72 -17.59 -2.64
N GLY A 199 -12.60 -16.89 -2.43
CA GLY A 199 -11.30 -17.28 -2.97
C GLY A 199 -11.14 -16.98 -4.47
N GLU A 200 -11.98 -16.11 -5.03
CA GLU A 200 -11.95 -15.74 -6.44
C GLU A 200 -11.17 -14.45 -6.64
N ILE A 201 -10.54 -14.31 -7.79
CA ILE A 201 -9.84 -13.06 -8.17
C ILE A 201 -10.91 -12.02 -8.54
N PRO A 202 -10.95 -10.86 -7.84
CA PRO A 202 -11.89 -9.79 -8.17
C PRO A 202 -11.71 -9.29 -9.61
N SER A 203 -12.78 -8.74 -10.20
CA SER A 203 -12.76 -8.24 -11.57
C SER A 203 -11.72 -7.14 -11.79
N TYR A 204 -11.51 -6.29 -10.79
CA TYR A 204 -10.55 -5.19 -10.82
C TYR A 204 -9.08 -5.63 -10.70
N ALA A 205 -8.80 -6.85 -10.23
CA ALA A 205 -7.41 -7.30 -10.06
C ALA A 205 -6.78 -7.66 -11.40
N ARG A 206 -5.63 -7.08 -11.69
CA ARG A 206 -4.86 -7.38 -12.90
C ARG A 206 -4.21 -8.74 -12.82
N LYS A 207 -3.97 -9.35 -13.98
CA LYS A 207 -3.38 -10.69 -14.06
C LYS A 207 -1.89 -10.61 -14.33
N GLY A 208 -1.12 -11.45 -13.62
CA GLY A 208 0.27 -11.69 -13.95
C GLY A 208 0.42 -12.36 -15.30
N ASN A 209 1.56 -12.15 -15.94
CA ASN A 209 1.90 -12.87 -17.15
C ASN A 209 2.64 -14.16 -16.77
N VAL A 210 2.17 -15.30 -17.24
CA VAL A 210 2.76 -16.63 -16.96
C VAL A 210 4.03 -16.87 -17.79
N LEU A 211 4.63 -15.84 -18.39
CA LEU A 211 5.80 -16.00 -19.25
C LEU A 211 7.11 -15.82 -18.48
N SER A 212 7.81 -16.92 -18.37
CA SER A 212 9.28 -17.08 -18.27
C SER A 212 9.97 -16.74 -16.95
N PHE A 213 9.40 -15.95 -16.06
CA PHE A 213 9.95 -15.70 -14.73
C PHE A 213 8.89 -16.07 -13.70
N LEU A 214 9.29 -16.91 -12.76
CA LEU A 214 8.43 -17.36 -11.64
C LEU A 214 8.23 -16.20 -10.66
N ASN A 215 7.45 -15.18 -11.04
CA ASN A 215 6.90 -14.27 -10.07
C ASN A 215 5.84 -15.05 -9.30
N LEU A 216 6.13 -15.32 -8.05
CA LEU A 216 5.20 -15.94 -7.14
C LEU A 216 4.16 -14.87 -6.78
N ILE A 217 3.04 -14.85 -7.51
CA ILE A 217 1.91 -13.96 -7.18
C ILE A 217 1.14 -14.63 -6.06
N PHE A 218 1.24 -14.07 -4.87
CA PHE A 218 0.41 -14.47 -3.75
C PHE A 218 -0.95 -13.77 -3.86
N HIS A 219 -2.01 -14.54 -3.77
CA HIS A 219 -3.36 -14.02 -3.65
C HIS A 219 -3.74 -14.08 -2.17
N ILE A 220 -3.94 -12.91 -1.58
CA ILE A 220 -4.35 -12.77 -0.19
C ILE A 220 -5.80 -12.31 -0.16
N MET A 221 -6.62 -12.90 0.72
CA MET A 221 -7.96 -12.40 0.95
C MET A 221 -7.88 -11.01 1.58
N VAL A 222 -8.38 -10.01 0.86
CA VAL A 222 -8.45 -8.63 1.32
C VAL A 222 -9.85 -8.11 1.08
N GLU A 223 -10.76 -8.41 2.00
CA GLU A 223 -11.99 -7.66 2.09
C GLU A 223 -11.94 -6.86 3.39
N ILE A 224 -11.48 -5.63 3.26
CA ILE A 224 -11.28 -4.74 4.41
C ILE A 224 -12.56 -3.93 4.60
N LYS A 225 -13.15 -4.03 5.78
CA LYS A 225 -14.13 -3.04 6.24
C LYS A 225 -13.41 -1.74 6.58
N MET A 226 -12.97 -1.00 5.56
CA MET A 226 -12.30 0.30 5.75
C MET A 226 -13.23 1.44 6.18
N VAL A 227 -14.48 1.17 6.50
CA VAL A 227 -15.52 2.17 6.76
C VAL A 227 -15.22 3.11 7.94
N HIS A 228 -14.29 2.78 8.81
CA HIS A 228 -14.09 3.49 10.07
C HIS A 228 -12.95 4.53 10.10
N LEU A 229 -12.00 4.47 9.17
CA LEU A 229 -10.83 5.37 9.21
C LEU A 229 -11.13 6.80 8.80
N LEU A 230 -12.03 7.00 7.86
CA LEU A 230 -12.33 8.34 7.33
C LEU A 230 -13.24 9.17 8.24
N HIS A 231 -13.88 8.58 9.25
CA HIS A 231 -14.84 9.30 10.10
C HIS A 231 -14.20 9.97 11.33
N VAL A 232 -13.03 9.52 11.76
CA VAL A 232 -12.35 10.08 12.93
C VAL A 232 -11.66 11.41 12.61
N SER A 233 -11.19 11.59 11.38
CA SER A 233 -10.53 12.84 10.96
C SER A 233 -11.48 14.02 10.76
N VAL A 234 -12.79 13.79 10.61
CA VAL A 234 -13.79 14.87 10.40
C VAL A 234 -14.36 15.43 11.70
N LEU A 235 -14.30 14.70 12.80
CA LEU A 235 -14.87 15.11 14.10
C LEU A 235 -13.89 15.88 15.01
N GLY A 236 -12.64 16.05 14.60
CA GLY A 236 -11.62 16.82 15.34
C GLY A 236 -11.57 18.32 15.03
N GLN A 237 -12.46 18.86 14.19
CA GLN A 237 -12.56 20.28 13.88
C GLN A 237 -13.91 20.86 14.29
N SER A 238 -14.10 21.05 15.57
CA SER A 238 -15.09 21.98 16.11
C SER A 238 -14.60 22.59 17.41
#